data_b77b8613ed6e5529fc2abbaff9298449
#
_entry.id   b77b8613ed6e5529fc2abbaff9298449
#
_cell.length_a   1.000
_cell.length_b   1.000
_cell.length_c   1.000
_cell.angle_alpha   90.00
_cell.angle_beta   90.00
_cell.angle_gamma   90.00
#
_symmetry.space_group_name_H-M   'P 1'
#
loop_
_entity.id
_entity.type
_entity.pdbx_description
1 polymer ?
#
loop_
_entity_poly.entity_id
_entity_poly.type
_entity_poly.pdbx_seq_one_letter_code
_entity_poly.pdbx_strand_id
1 'polypeptide(L)'
;MTAREREMAARRRAAILTDLGLHGSVRVQEIADRFGVSLVTARRDVVALARQGRLQRVHGGGVLVPTEADDGTRHGVIGVVIPSGHGYFQEILAGARQGAREAGVRLILATSYYDEAEESRIVDRLRRARVDALLIATARPTDQRLPSWFATLDRPVVLVERQCAARGVDYVRSEHEAGVEVALDHLAQEGHERVALAVLSSTPTSVRLIAGFETALAARSGMHAPFPPVTFVWEDQDLSQRNAALESLLDSCAATGTTAVIVHSDDDAVALLGLALERGLRIPQDLSIVAYDDVLAALGSVPLTAVAPPKYDVGRLAVSVAARRVTAGDRAATQRVRLVPRLVRRRSTAPPGTPPPGTTRTAPHDAGDRS
;
A
#
# COMPACT_ATOMS: atom_id res chain seq x y z
N MET A 1 39.62 7.16 19.59
CA MET A 1 38.25 6.63 19.42
C MET A 1 38.15 5.37 20.25
N THR A 2 37.29 5.37 21.25
CA THR A 2 37.07 4.23 22.15
C THR A 2 36.36 3.06 21.45
N ALA A 3 36.37 1.84 22.03
CA ALA A 3 35.65 0.69 21.45
C ALA A 3 34.13 0.97 21.30
N ARG A 4 33.54 1.68 22.28
CA ARG A 4 32.11 2.07 22.28
C ARG A 4 31.78 3.08 21.15
N GLU A 5 32.66 4.03 20.88
CA GLU A 5 32.50 4.98 19.77
C GLU A 5 32.57 4.30 18.40
N ARG A 6 33.42 3.28 18.25
CA ARG A 6 33.52 2.47 17.02
C ARG A 6 32.23 1.67 16.78
N GLU A 7 31.68 1.06 17.82
CA GLU A 7 30.44 0.32 17.75
C GLU A 7 29.25 1.20 17.38
N MET A 8 29.13 2.37 18.01
CA MET A 8 28.08 3.35 17.68
C MET A 8 28.20 3.85 16.23
N ALA A 9 29.42 4.11 15.75
CA ALA A 9 29.65 4.49 14.37
C ALA A 9 29.30 3.36 13.38
N ALA A 10 29.58 2.09 13.73
CA ALA A 10 29.22 0.95 12.90
C ALA A 10 27.71 0.77 12.79
N ARG A 11 26.98 0.85 13.92
CA ARG A 11 25.51 0.79 13.94
C ARG A 11 24.88 1.92 13.13
N ARG A 12 25.38 3.15 13.27
CA ARG A 12 24.90 4.29 12.50
C ARG A 12 25.13 4.12 11.00
N ARG A 13 26.32 3.64 10.59
CA ARG A 13 26.62 3.38 9.17
C ARG A 13 25.76 2.25 8.59
N ALA A 14 25.45 1.23 9.37
CA ALA A 14 24.52 0.18 8.96
C ALA A 14 23.11 0.77 8.70
N ALA A 15 22.62 1.63 9.58
CA ALA A 15 21.33 2.30 9.40
C ALA A 15 21.34 3.24 8.18
N ILE A 16 22.43 3.99 7.95
CA ILE A 16 22.61 4.82 6.75
C ILE A 16 22.53 3.97 5.47
N LEU A 17 23.13 2.77 5.47
CA LEU A 17 23.06 1.86 4.32
C LEU A 17 21.65 1.28 4.12
N THR A 18 20.91 1.05 5.20
CA THR A 18 19.50 0.67 5.13
C THR A 18 18.67 1.77 4.50
N ASP A 19 18.84 3.01 4.96
CA ASP A 19 18.14 4.17 4.39
C ASP A 19 18.51 4.41 2.92
N LEU A 20 19.81 4.28 2.62
CA LEU A 20 20.30 4.38 1.24
C LEU A 20 19.67 3.29 0.35
N GLY A 21 19.53 2.07 0.87
CA GLY A 21 18.85 0.97 0.16
C GLY A 21 17.35 1.20 -0.04
N LEU A 22 16.70 1.90 0.91
CA LEU A 22 15.29 2.22 0.87
C LEU A 22 14.99 3.44 -0.03
N HIS A 23 15.81 4.49 0.08
CA HIS A 23 15.54 5.79 -0.52
C HIS A 23 16.43 6.13 -1.73
N GLY A 24 17.41 5.28 -2.05
CA GLY A 24 18.36 5.50 -3.15
C GLY A 24 19.37 6.63 -2.90
N SER A 25 19.12 7.49 -1.91
CA SER A 25 19.98 8.62 -1.52
C SER A 25 19.86 8.92 -0.03
N VAL A 26 20.88 9.55 0.53
CA VAL A 26 20.90 10.05 1.91
C VAL A 26 21.51 11.44 1.96
N ARG A 27 20.96 12.35 2.77
CA ARG A 27 21.51 13.69 2.98
C ARG A 27 22.24 13.76 4.31
N VAL A 28 23.38 14.46 4.31
CA VAL A 28 24.20 14.66 5.52
C VAL A 28 23.40 15.33 6.63
N GLN A 29 22.51 16.27 6.29
CA GLN A 29 21.65 16.95 7.26
C GLN A 29 20.69 15.96 7.93
N GLU A 30 19.97 15.14 7.14
CA GLU A 30 19.02 14.15 7.64
C GLU A 30 19.70 13.12 8.56
N ILE A 31 20.92 12.69 8.18
CA ILE A 31 21.74 11.81 9.03
C ILE A 31 22.09 12.49 10.36
N ALA A 32 22.50 13.77 10.31
CA ALA A 32 22.87 14.50 11.52
C ALA A 32 21.69 14.63 12.48
N ASP A 33 20.52 15.03 11.96
CA ASP A 33 19.30 15.24 12.73
C ASP A 33 18.78 13.92 13.33
N ARG A 34 18.69 12.86 12.53
CA ARG A 34 18.18 11.56 12.97
C ARG A 34 19.04 10.89 14.04
N PHE A 35 20.35 10.97 13.95
CA PHE A 35 21.25 10.30 14.88
C PHE A 35 21.80 11.21 15.98
N GLY A 36 21.37 12.48 16.03
CA GLY A 36 21.83 13.45 17.04
C GLY A 36 23.35 13.69 16.98
N VAL A 37 23.94 13.68 15.79
CA VAL A 37 25.39 13.88 15.61
C VAL A 37 25.68 15.16 14.83
N SER A 38 26.89 15.67 14.98
CA SER A 38 27.30 16.85 14.20
C SER A 38 27.34 16.56 12.70
N LEU A 39 27.11 17.59 11.86
CA LEU A 39 27.26 17.50 10.40
C LEU A 39 28.64 16.96 9.99
N VAL A 40 29.70 17.28 10.76
CA VAL A 40 31.04 16.76 10.51
C VAL A 40 31.09 15.25 10.71
N THR A 41 30.42 14.73 11.74
CA THR A 41 30.34 13.28 12.03
C THR A 41 29.54 12.58 10.94
N ALA A 42 28.35 13.09 10.58
CA ALA A 42 27.52 12.56 9.50
C ALA A 42 28.27 12.56 8.16
N ARG A 43 29.00 13.64 7.84
CA ARG A 43 29.82 13.72 6.63
C ARG A 43 30.96 12.71 6.64
N ARG A 44 31.61 12.47 7.80
CA ARG A 44 32.67 11.44 7.94
C ARG A 44 32.11 10.04 7.69
N ASP A 45 30.90 9.73 8.14
CA ASP A 45 30.27 8.43 7.89
C ASP A 45 29.95 8.23 6.41
N VAL A 46 29.40 9.25 5.73
CA VAL A 46 29.17 9.23 4.27
C VAL A 46 30.51 9.04 3.52
N VAL A 47 31.58 9.74 3.91
CA VAL A 47 32.90 9.56 3.31
C VAL A 47 33.47 8.17 3.57
N ALA A 48 33.29 7.61 4.76
CA ALA A 48 33.76 6.27 5.09
C ALA A 48 33.04 5.20 4.25
N LEU A 49 31.73 5.31 4.10
CA LEU A 49 30.93 4.42 3.26
C LEU A 49 31.26 4.55 1.76
N ALA A 50 31.56 5.77 1.29
CA ALA A 50 32.02 6.00 -0.07
C ALA A 50 33.39 5.35 -0.34
N ARG A 51 34.33 5.44 0.61
CA ARG A 51 35.63 4.76 0.50
C ARG A 51 35.52 3.25 0.50
N GLN A 52 34.47 2.71 1.09
CA GLN A 52 34.14 1.28 1.08
C GLN A 52 33.37 0.85 -0.18
N GLY A 53 33.14 1.77 -1.13
CA GLY A 53 32.38 1.51 -2.33
C GLY A 53 30.88 1.26 -2.10
N ARG A 54 30.35 1.58 -0.90
CA ARG A 54 28.96 1.30 -0.50
C ARG A 54 27.98 2.40 -0.94
N LEU A 55 28.47 3.59 -1.26
CA LEU A 55 27.70 4.70 -1.83
C LEU A 55 28.62 5.60 -2.67
N GLN A 56 28.02 6.33 -3.61
CA GLN A 56 28.69 7.40 -4.36
C GLN A 56 28.38 8.75 -3.72
N ARG A 57 29.42 9.54 -3.44
CA ARG A 57 29.25 10.90 -2.89
C ARG A 57 28.65 11.84 -3.93
N VAL A 58 27.66 12.62 -3.46
CA VAL A 58 27.11 13.77 -4.17
C VAL A 58 27.17 15.00 -3.29
N HIS A 59 26.88 16.19 -3.84
CA HIS A 59 26.85 17.41 -3.05
C HIS A 59 25.77 17.31 -1.96
N GLY A 60 26.17 17.38 -0.70
CA GLY A 60 25.27 17.30 0.46
C GLY A 60 24.90 15.88 0.94
N GLY A 61 25.42 14.80 0.32
CA GLY A 61 25.04 13.44 0.73
C GLY A 61 25.74 12.32 0.00
N GLY A 62 25.02 11.22 -0.16
CA GLY A 62 25.42 10.04 -0.91
C GLY A 62 24.26 9.40 -1.64
N VAL A 63 24.53 8.77 -2.77
CA VAL A 63 23.60 7.96 -3.55
C VAL A 63 24.11 6.53 -3.62
N LEU A 64 23.21 5.59 -3.86
CA LEU A 64 23.58 4.19 -4.06
C LEU A 64 24.64 4.08 -5.16
N VAL A 65 25.76 3.40 -4.88
CA VAL A 65 26.66 2.99 -5.94
C VAL A 65 25.93 1.92 -6.73
N PRO A 66 25.77 2.04 -8.04
CA PRO A 66 25.40 0.91 -8.85
C PRO A 66 26.44 -0.19 -8.62
N THR A 67 26.03 -1.36 -8.17
CA THR A 67 26.96 -2.50 -8.03
C THR A 67 27.39 -2.84 -9.44
N GLU A 68 28.63 -2.51 -9.81
CA GLU A 68 29.29 -2.98 -11.01
C GLU A 68 29.52 -4.50 -10.85
N ALA A 69 28.54 -5.29 -11.29
CA ALA A 69 28.79 -6.56 -11.92
C ALA A 69 28.53 -6.31 -13.41
N ASP A 70 29.44 -5.58 -14.05
CA ASP A 70 29.43 -5.40 -15.50
C ASP A 70 30.14 -6.59 -16.10
N ASP A 71 29.36 -7.64 -16.42
CA ASP A 71 29.81 -8.78 -17.23
C ASP A 71 29.61 -8.54 -18.74
N GLY A 72 29.51 -7.28 -19.17
CA GLY A 72 29.40 -6.89 -20.57
C GLY A 72 28.02 -7.07 -21.20
N THR A 73 27.01 -7.57 -20.45
CA THR A 73 25.62 -7.55 -20.89
C THR A 73 25.00 -6.20 -20.52
N ARG A 74 24.43 -5.49 -21.48
CA ARG A 74 23.68 -4.24 -21.25
C ARG A 74 22.44 -4.56 -20.45
N HIS A 75 22.54 -4.49 -19.11
CA HIS A 75 21.38 -4.56 -18.25
C HIS A 75 20.55 -3.29 -18.41
N GLY A 76 19.31 -3.42 -18.86
CA GLY A 76 18.38 -2.30 -18.94
C GLY A 76 18.21 -1.61 -17.59
N VAL A 77 17.93 -0.31 -17.60
CA VAL A 77 17.66 0.48 -16.40
C VAL A 77 16.21 0.91 -16.40
N ILE A 78 15.45 0.54 -15.38
CA ILE A 78 14.03 0.89 -15.25
C ILE A 78 13.87 1.92 -14.13
N GLY A 79 13.27 3.07 -14.48
CA GLY A 79 12.86 4.09 -13.49
C GLY A 79 11.56 3.69 -12.83
N VAL A 80 11.50 3.76 -11.50
CA VAL A 80 10.29 3.44 -10.72
C VAL A 80 9.85 4.70 -9.98
N VAL A 81 8.65 5.18 -10.29
CA VAL A 81 8.03 6.35 -9.66
C VAL A 81 6.78 5.89 -8.91
N ILE A 82 6.81 6.07 -7.59
CA ILE A 82 5.73 5.69 -6.69
C ILE A 82 5.36 6.84 -5.75
N PRO A 83 4.10 6.90 -5.26
CA PRO A 83 3.71 7.98 -4.35
C PRO A 83 4.38 7.91 -2.98
N SER A 84 4.67 6.70 -2.47
CA SER A 84 5.25 6.49 -1.14
C SER A 84 6.20 5.30 -1.14
N GLY A 85 7.29 5.39 -0.37
CA GLY A 85 8.20 4.27 -0.11
C GLY A 85 7.77 3.38 1.06
N HIS A 86 6.65 3.70 1.71
CA HIS A 86 6.15 3.04 2.92
C HIS A 86 4.79 2.39 2.71
N GLY A 87 4.34 1.62 3.69
CA GLY A 87 3.04 1.01 3.70
C GLY A 87 2.79 0.13 2.48
N TYR A 88 1.71 0.38 1.78
CA TYR A 88 1.27 -0.39 0.61
C TYR A 88 2.36 -0.62 -0.45
N PHE A 89 3.12 0.42 -0.80
CA PHE A 89 4.12 0.34 -1.87
C PHE A 89 5.41 -0.38 -1.48
N GLN A 90 5.66 -0.61 -0.20
CA GLN A 90 6.87 -1.31 0.25
C GLN A 90 6.94 -2.75 -0.29
N GLU A 91 5.82 -3.45 -0.29
CA GLU A 91 5.73 -4.82 -0.80
C GLU A 91 5.79 -4.86 -2.34
N ILE A 92 5.19 -3.88 -3.02
CA ILE A 92 5.34 -3.69 -4.48
C ILE A 92 6.82 -3.53 -4.84
N LEU A 93 7.56 -2.70 -4.08
CA LEU A 93 8.99 -2.50 -4.30
C LEU A 93 9.80 -3.78 -4.04
N ALA A 94 9.42 -4.58 -3.05
CA ALA A 94 10.06 -5.87 -2.81
C ALA A 94 9.87 -6.81 -4.02
N GLY A 95 8.66 -6.87 -4.57
CA GLY A 95 8.36 -7.60 -5.79
C GLY A 95 9.11 -7.06 -7.01
N ALA A 96 9.14 -5.73 -7.19
CA ALA A 96 9.87 -5.10 -8.28
C ALA A 96 11.38 -5.42 -8.23
N ARG A 97 11.99 -5.42 -7.04
CA ARG A 97 13.39 -5.84 -6.87
C ARG A 97 13.62 -7.30 -7.27
N GLN A 98 12.66 -8.18 -6.97
CA GLN A 98 12.74 -9.57 -7.40
C GLN A 98 12.60 -9.69 -8.92
N GLY A 99 11.62 -9.03 -9.54
CA GLY A 99 11.47 -8.98 -10.98
C GLY A 99 12.71 -8.41 -11.70
N ALA A 100 13.37 -7.42 -11.09
CA ALA A 100 14.60 -6.86 -11.62
C ALA A 100 15.76 -7.87 -11.63
N ARG A 101 15.91 -8.65 -10.54
CA ARG A 101 16.90 -9.75 -10.51
C ARG A 101 16.62 -10.81 -11.58
N GLU A 102 15.34 -11.18 -11.73
CA GLU A 102 14.91 -12.19 -12.73
C GLU A 102 15.13 -11.73 -14.16
N ALA A 103 14.90 -10.43 -14.42
CA ALA A 103 15.05 -9.85 -15.76
C ALA A 103 16.47 -9.33 -16.06
N GLY A 104 17.40 -9.38 -15.10
CA GLY A 104 18.75 -8.83 -15.27
C GLY A 104 18.77 -7.31 -15.50
N VAL A 105 17.84 -6.56 -14.88
CA VAL A 105 17.74 -5.09 -15.01
C VAL A 105 18.03 -4.38 -13.70
N ARG A 106 18.38 -3.10 -13.78
CA ARG A 106 18.58 -2.24 -12.60
C ARG A 106 17.37 -1.34 -12.40
N LEU A 107 17.06 -1.01 -11.14
CA LEU A 107 15.99 -0.08 -10.78
C LEU A 107 16.57 1.24 -10.24
N ILE A 108 15.99 2.35 -10.68
CA ILE A 108 16.16 3.66 -10.06
C ILE A 108 14.81 4.05 -9.46
N LEU A 109 14.77 4.17 -8.13
CA LEU A 109 13.54 4.48 -7.39
C LEU A 109 13.46 5.98 -7.10
N ALA A 110 12.26 6.55 -7.25
CA ALA A 110 11.92 7.89 -6.80
C ALA A 110 10.49 7.95 -6.26
N THR A 111 10.26 8.86 -5.32
CA THR A 111 8.97 9.04 -4.64
C THR A 111 8.38 10.39 -4.99
N SER A 112 7.12 10.42 -5.44
CA SER A 112 6.41 11.63 -5.88
C SER A 112 5.53 12.26 -4.80
N TYR A 113 5.29 11.59 -3.68
CA TYR A 113 4.42 12.05 -2.57
C TYR A 113 3.01 12.47 -3.00
N TYR A 114 2.44 11.81 -4.00
CA TYR A 114 1.16 12.15 -4.64
C TYR A 114 1.12 13.53 -5.31
N ASP A 115 2.28 14.20 -5.48
CA ASP A 115 2.39 15.49 -6.15
C ASP A 115 2.65 15.32 -7.65
N GLU A 116 1.71 15.80 -8.49
CA GLU A 116 1.81 15.72 -9.94
C GLU A 116 2.98 16.52 -10.52
N ALA A 117 3.34 17.64 -9.90
CA ALA A 117 4.45 18.46 -10.35
C ALA A 117 5.79 17.79 -10.03
N GLU A 118 5.92 17.21 -8.84
CA GLU A 118 7.11 16.44 -8.48
C GLU A 118 7.23 15.17 -9.31
N GLU A 119 6.10 14.47 -9.58
CA GLU A 119 6.09 13.33 -10.50
C GLU A 119 6.66 13.70 -11.87
N SER A 120 6.25 14.84 -12.43
CA SER A 120 6.78 15.33 -13.71
C SER A 120 8.28 15.59 -13.64
N ARG A 121 8.77 16.29 -12.59
CA ARG A 121 10.19 16.59 -12.40
C ARG A 121 11.02 15.32 -12.25
N ILE A 122 10.48 14.31 -11.55
CA ILE A 122 11.12 13.00 -11.38
C ILE A 122 11.23 12.28 -12.72
N VAL A 123 10.13 12.20 -13.47
CA VAL A 123 10.11 11.55 -14.79
C VAL A 123 11.12 12.21 -15.73
N ASP A 124 11.19 13.55 -15.75
CA ASP A 124 12.17 14.26 -16.57
C ASP A 124 13.62 14.00 -16.14
N ARG A 125 13.89 13.86 -14.82
CA ARG A 125 15.22 13.45 -14.33
C ARG A 125 15.59 12.05 -14.75
N LEU A 126 14.66 11.09 -14.66
CA LEU A 126 14.87 9.70 -15.07
C LEU A 126 15.12 9.59 -16.57
N ARG A 127 14.39 10.37 -17.38
CA ARG A 127 14.62 10.45 -18.84
C ARG A 127 16.03 10.98 -19.17
N ARG A 128 16.49 12.03 -18.49
CA ARG A 128 17.88 12.55 -18.64
C ARG A 128 18.92 11.53 -18.17
N ALA A 129 18.60 10.73 -17.15
CA ALA A 129 19.45 9.63 -16.70
C ALA A 129 19.43 8.41 -17.66
N ARG A 130 18.70 8.51 -18.79
CA ARG A 130 18.60 7.51 -19.84
C ARG A 130 18.11 6.15 -19.35
N VAL A 131 17.07 6.15 -18.49
CA VAL A 131 16.35 4.90 -18.18
C VAL A 131 15.71 4.35 -19.45
N ASP A 132 15.63 3.03 -19.57
CA ASP A 132 15.09 2.35 -20.75
C ASP A 132 13.58 2.19 -20.71
N ALA A 133 12.98 2.18 -19.52
CA ALA A 133 11.54 2.16 -19.28
C ALA A 133 11.17 2.83 -17.94
N LEU A 134 9.87 3.11 -17.76
CA LEU A 134 9.32 3.70 -16.56
C LEU A 134 8.20 2.81 -16.00
N LEU A 135 8.25 2.53 -14.70
CA LEU A 135 7.13 2.05 -13.90
C LEU A 135 6.56 3.23 -13.12
N ILE A 136 5.28 3.52 -13.29
CA ILE A 136 4.67 4.71 -12.67
C ILE A 136 3.37 4.33 -11.95
N ALA A 137 3.34 4.53 -10.63
CA ALA A 137 2.11 4.59 -9.87
C ALA A 137 1.68 6.06 -9.76
N THR A 138 1.07 6.57 -10.84
CA THR A 138 0.83 8.00 -11.00
C THR A 138 -0.14 8.57 -9.96
N ALA A 139 0.15 9.80 -9.51
CA ALA A 139 -0.76 10.63 -8.73
C ALA A 139 -1.87 11.25 -9.59
N ARG A 140 -1.67 11.30 -10.91
CA ARG A 140 -2.60 11.93 -11.85
C ARG A 140 -3.91 11.15 -11.96
N PRO A 141 -5.03 11.85 -12.16
CA PRO A 141 -6.26 11.22 -12.59
C PRO A 141 -6.06 10.39 -13.87
N THR A 142 -6.67 9.21 -13.92
CA THR A 142 -6.56 8.30 -15.06
C THR A 142 -7.54 8.64 -16.20
N ASP A 143 -7.87 9.92 -16.33
CA ASP A 143 -8.72 10.51 -17.36
C ASP A 143 -7.97 10.72 -18.69
N GLN A 144 -8.52 11.55 -19.56
CA GLN A 144 -7.94 11.86 -20.88
C GLN A 144 -6.58 12.55 -20.82
N ARG A 145 -6.20 13.20 -19.72
CA ARG A 145 -4.92 13.91 -19.56
C ARG A 145 -3.74 12.96 -19.43
N LEU A 146 -3.95 11.79 -18.84
CA LEU A 146 -2.89 10.80 -18.66
C LEU A 146 -2.34 10.23 -19.99
N PRO A 147 -3.20 9.84 -20.98
CA PRO A 147 -2.73 9.43 -22.30
C PRO A 147 -1.91 10.50 -23.01
N SER A 148 -2.35 11.76 -22.94
CA SER A 148 -1.63 12.88 -23.56
C SER A 148 -0.24 13.07 -22.95
N TRP A 149 -0.13 12.95 -21.65
CA TRP A 149 1.17 13.01 -20.98
C TRP A 149 2.09 11.85 -21.38
N PHE A 150 1.58 10.63 -21.44
CA PHE A 150 2.39 9.48 -21.90
C PHE A 150 2.88 9.61 -23.33
N ALA A 151 2.09 10.22 -24.22
CA ALA A 151 2.51 10.48 -25.58
C ALA A 151 3.73 11.42 -25.67
N THR A 152 4.01 12.19 -24.62
CA THR A 152 5.22 13.04 -24.55
C THR A 152 6.47 12.29 -24.10
N LEU A 153 6.30 11.05 -23.59
CA LEU A 153 7.41 10.26 -23.09
C LEU A 153 7.98 9.38 -24.21
N ASP A 154 9.27 9.51 -24.43
CA ASP A 154 10.03 8.78 -25.44
C ASP A 154 10.50 7.39 -24.96
N ARG A 155 9.88 6.89 -23.90
CA ARG A 155 10.19 5.62 -23.22
C ARG A 155 8.96 4.79 -22.98
N PRO A 156 9.06 3.45 -22.99
CA PRO A 156 7.98 2.59 -22.55
C PRO A 156 7.55 2.91 -21.11
N VAL A 157 6.24 3.00 -20.90
CA VAL A 157 5.65 3.21 -19.58
C VAL A 157 4.76 2.03 -19.23
N VAL A 158 4.90 1.51 -18.02
CA VAL A 158 4.00 0.55 -17.41
C VAL A 158 3.37 1.19 -16.18
N LEU A 159 2.06 1.27 -16.15
CA LEU A 159 1.34 1.73 -14.97
C LEU A 159 1.33 0.66 -13.87
N VAL A 160 1.54 1.08 -12.64
CA VAL A 160 1.49 0.24 -11.45
C VAL A 160 0.33 0.69 -10.57
N GLU A 161 -0.57 -0.23 -10.21
CA GLU A 161 -1.79 0.05 -9.42
C GLU A 161 -2.69 1.12 -10.04
N ARG A 162 -2.52 1.38 -11.31
CA ARG A 162 -3.32 2.30 -12.10
C ARG A 162 -3.71 1.64 -13.41
N GLN A 163 -4.73 2.17 -14.05
CA GLN A 163 -5.10 1.76 -15.41
C GLN A 163 -5.32 2.97 -16.29
N CYS A 164 -5.21 2.75 -17.58
CA CYS A 164 -5.55 3.74 -18.59
C CYS A 164 -6.28 3.04 -19.74
N ALA A 165 -7.31 3.68 -20.26
CA ALA A 165 -8.08 3.16 -21.41
C ALA A 165 -7.32 3.30 -22.73
N ALA A 166 -6.29 4.16 -22.79
CA ALA A 166 -5.52 4.43 -24.00
C ALA A 166 -4.92 3.15 -24.61
N ARG A 167 -4.94 3.08 -25.93
CA ARG A 167 -4.29 1.98 -26.67
C ARG A 167 -2.77 2.04 -26.46
N GLY A 168 -2.15 0.87 -26.33
CA GLY A 168 -0.68 0.75 -26.22
C GLY A 168 -0.11 0.99 -24.83
N VAL A 169 -0.93 1.36 -23.82
CA VAL A 169 -0.47 1.52 -22.43
C VAL A 169 -0.56 0.20 -21.68
N ASP A 170 0.59 -0.26 -21.19
CA ASP A 170 0.68 -1.42 -20.32
C ASP A 170 0.33 -1.05 -18.88
N TYR A 171 -0.29 -1.97 -18.17
CA TYR A 171 -0.47 -1.83 -16.73
C TYR A 171 -0.49 -3.17 -16.00
N VAL A 172 -0.07 -3.12 -14.74
CA VAL A 172 -0.23 -4.21 -13.77
C VAL A 172 -0.86 -3.63 -12.50
N ARG A 173 -1.99 -4.15 -12.10
CA ARG A 173 -2.73 -3.66 -10.93
C ARG A 173 -3.47 -4.76 -10.18
N SER A 174 -3.81 -4.48 -8.95
CA SER A 174 -4.79 -5.24 -8.19
C SER A 174 -6.21 -5.01 -8.74
N GLU A 175 -7.03 -6.05 -8.79
CA GLU A 175 -8.46 -5.99 -9.14
C GLU A 175 -9.25 -5.63 -7.87
N HIS A 176 -9.27 -4.34 -7.53
CA HIS A 176 -9.88 -3.88 -6.27
C HIS A 176 -11.38 -4.15 -6.20
N GLU A 177 -12.05 -4.11 -7.33
CA GLU A 177 -13.46 -4.44 -7.46
C GLU A 177 -13.73 -5.89 -6.98
N ALA A 178 -12.94 -6.85 -7.46
CA ALA A 178 -13.00 -8.25 -7.00
C ALA A 178 -12.57 -8.41 -5.53
N GLY A 179 -11.68 -7.57 -5.04
CA GLY A 179 -11.28 -7.55 -3.63
C GLY A 179 -12.44 -7.24 -2.69
N VAL A 180 -13.29 -6.28 -3.05
CA VAL A 180 -14.51 -5.97 -2.29
C VAL A 180 -15.52 -7.10 -2.39
N GLU A 181 -15.65 -7.72 -3.57
CA GLU A 181 -16.52 -8.87 -3.77
C GLU A 181 -16.15 -10.03 -2.84
N VAL A 182 -14.86 -10.35 -2.73
CA VAL A 182 -14.35 -11.38 -1.82
C VAL A 182 -14.65 -11.05 -0.34
N ALA A 183 -14.58 -9.78 0.06
CA ALA A 183 -14.96 -9.36 1.41
C ALA A 183 -16.45 -9.53 1.67
N LEU A 184 -17.30 -9.14 0.71
CA LEU A 184 -18.75 -9.27 0.83
C LEU A 184 -19.19 -10.74 0.82
N ASP A 185 -18.55 -11.61 0.03
CA ASP A 185 -18.81 -13.05 0.04
C ASP A 185 -18.51 -13.66 1.41
N HIS A 186 -17.41 -13.26 2.02
CA HIS A 186 -17.08 -13.69 3.38
C HIS A 186 -18.12 -13.22 4.39
N LEU A 187 -18.51 -11.94 4.36
CA LEU A 187 -19.51 -11.39 5.28
C LEU A 187 -20.90 -12.03 5.06
N ALA A 188 -21.27 -12.32 3.82
CA ALA A 188 -22.51 -13.06 3.50
C ALA A 188 -22.48 -14.49 4.07
N GLN A 189 -21.36 -15.20 3.96
CA GLN A 189 -21.17 -16.54 4.54
C GLN A 189 -21.26 -16.53 6.07
N GLU A 190 -20.83 -15.44 6.72
CA GLU A 190 -21.01 -15.24 8.16
C GLU A 190 -22.44 -14.79 8.52
N GLY A 191 -23.31 -14.51 7.55
CA GLY A 191 -24.72 -14.14 7.77
C GLY A 191 -24.97 -12.65 7.99
N HIS A 192 -24.05 -11.78 7.57
CA HIS A 192 -24.25 -10.32 7.64
C HIS A 192 -25.16 -9.85 6.49
N GLU A 193 -26.23 -9.15 6.84
CA GLU A 193 -27.16 -8.55 5.88
C GLU A 193 -26.93 -7.04 5.72
N ARG A 194 -26.57 -6.33 6.80
CA ARG A 194 -26.31 -4.89 6.82
C ARG A 194 -24.82 -4.65 6.91
N VAL A 195 -24.24 -4.19 5.80
CA VAL A 195 -22.78 -3.98 5.65
C VAL A 195 -22.51 -2.55 5.19
N ALA A 196 -21.52 -1.91 5.77
CA ALA A 196 -21.06 -0.59 5.38
C ALA A 196 -19.69 -0.66 4.71
N LEU A 197 -19.38 0.37 3.91
CA LEU A 197 -18.06 0.62 3.33
C LEU A 197 -17.58 2.00 3.78
N ALA A 198 -16.33 2.07 4.24
CA ALA A 198 -15.64 3.31 4.54
C ALA A 198 -14.32 3.38 3.79
N VAL A 199 -14.06 4.48 3.09
CA VAL A 199 -12.88 4.66 2.24
C VAL A 199 -12.26 6.05 2.39
N LEU A 200 -10.94 6.10 2.31
CA LEU A 200 -10.19 7.35 2.25
C LEU A 200 -10.32 7.95 0.84
N SER A 201 -10.99 9.08 0.68
CA SER A 201 -11.34 9.68 -0.62
C SER A 201 -10.14 10.17 -1.43
N SER A 202 -9.02 10.44 -0.79
CA SER A 202 -7.81 10.97 -1.45
C SER A 202 -7.05 9.94 -2.31
N THR A 203 -7.48 8.67 -2.32
CA THR A 203 -6.80 7.63 -3.08
C THR A 203 -7.55 7.28 -4.36
N PRO A 204 -6.86 7.09 -5.50
CA PRO A 204 -7.49 6.61 -6.73
C PRO A 204 -8.13 5.22 -6.62
N THR A 205 -7.78 4.45 -5.60
CA THR A 205 -8.33 3.13 -5.28
C THR A 205 -9.77 3.23 -4.79
N SER A 206 -10.12 4.29 -4.05
CA SER A 206 -11.43 4.46 -3.41
C SER A 206 -12.59 4.43 -4.40
N VAL A 207 -12.45 5.06 -5.56
CA VAL A 207 -13.47 5.04 -6.63
C VAL A 207 -13.78 3.61 -7.06
N ARG A 208 -12.77 2.74 -7.11
CA ARG A 208 -12.93 1.33 -7.50
C ARG A 208 -13.57 0.49 -6.40
N LEU A 209 -13.20 0.76 -5.15
CA LEU A 209 -13.80 0.09 -4.00
C LEU A 209 -15.28 0.42 -3.90
N ILE A 210 -15.65 1.69 -4.08
CA ILE A 210 -17.06 2.12 -4.09
C ILE A 210 -17.81 1.43 -5.23
N ALA A 211 -17.32 1.52 -6.46
CA ALA A 211 -17.97 0.89 -7.62
C ALA A 211 -18.10 -0.63 -7.47
N GLY A 212 -17.04 -1.29 -6.96
CA GLY A 212 -17.05 -2.73 -6.66
C GLY A 212 -18.09 -3.08 -5.58
N PHE A 213 -18.18 -2.27 -4.53
CA PHE A 213 -19.12 -2.46 -3.42
C PHE A 213 -20.57 -2.35 -3.90
N GLU A 214 -20.91 -1.30 -4.61
CA GLU A 214 -22.25 -1.08 -5.15
C GLU A 214 -22.66 -2.20 -6.13
N THR A 215 -21.75 -2.56 -7.05
CA THR A 215 -22.00 -3.64 -8.03
C THR A 215 -22.18 -4.98 -7.34
N ALA A 216 -21.32 -5.31 -6.38
CA ALA A 216 -21.35 -6.57 -5.68
C ALA A 216 -22.58 -6.69 -4.76
N LEU A 217 -23.01 -5.60 -4.12
CA LEU A 217 -24.26 -5.59 -3.33
C LEU A 217 -25.50 -5.77 -4.21
N ALA A 218 -25.56 -5.08 -5.35
CA ALA A 218 -26.68 -5.21 -6.28
C ALA A 218 -26.85 -6.64 -6.81
N ALA A 219 -25.78 -7.43 -6.85
CA ALA A 219 -25.81 -8.84 -7.26
C ALA A 219 -26.20 -9.82 -6.13
N ARG A 220 -26.33 -9.35 -4.87
CA ARG A 220 -26.61 -10.20 -3.70
C ARG A 220 -27.98 -9.91 -3.10
N SER A 221 -28.89 -10.86 -3.20
CA SER A 221 -30.18 -10.81 -2.48
C SER A 221 -29.94 -10.97 -0.97
N GLY A 222 -30.57 -10.13 -0.15
CA GLY A 222 -30.50 -10.21 1.31
C GLY A 222 -29.37 -9.42 1.96
N MET A 223 -28.45 -8.85 1.18
CA MET A 223 -27.42 -7.96 1.69
C MET A 223 -27.61 -6.53 1.16
N HIS A 224 -27.45 -5.52 2.00
CA HIS A 224 -27.59 -4.12 1.62
C HIS A 224 -26.72 -3.20 2.46
N ALA A 225 -26.45 -2.01 1.93
CA ALA A 225 -25.83 -0.92 2.67
C ALA A 225 -26.94 -0.01 3.23
N PRO A 226 -27.08 0.16 4.56
CA PRO A 226 -28.12 1.02 5.14
C PRO A 226 -27.90 2.51 4.87
N PHE A 227 -26.68 2.90 4.50
CA PHE A 227 -26.30 4.25 4.13
C PHE A 227 -25.23 4.19 3.01
N PRO A 228 -25.03 5.28 2.25
CA PRO A 228 -24.01 5.33 1.21
C PRO A 228 -22.60 5.07 1.77
N PRO A 229 -21.64 4.63 0.93
CA PRO A 229 -20.25 4.51 1.34
C PRO A 229 -19.73 5.80 1.99
N VAL A 230 -19.16 5.67 3.19
CA VAL A 230 -18.58 6.81 3.91
C VAL A 230 -17.22 7.11 3.31
N THR A 231 -17.06 8.33 2.81
CA THR A 231 -15.77 8.82 2.32
C THR A 231 -15.25 9.84 3.32
N PHE A 232 -14.02 9.65 3.76
CA PHE A 232 -13.37 10.61 4.64
C PHE A 232 -12.09 11.15 3.99
N VAL A 233 -11.86 12.41 4.21
CA VAL A 233 -10.63 13.11 3.85
C VAL A 233 -10.00 13.53 5.17
N TRP A 234 -8.71 13.30 5.31
CA TRP A 234 -7.94 13.96 6.33
C TRP A 234 -6.73 14.60 5.65
N GLU A 235 -6.75 15.93 5.65
CA GLU A 235 -5.66 16.74 5.11
C GLU A 235 -4.55 16.84 6.17
N ASP A 236 -3.31 16.94 5.74
CA ASP A 236 -2.12 17.15 6.58
C ASP A 236 -1.99 16.20 7.79
N GLN A 237 -2.55 14.98 7.69
CA GLN A 237 -2.53 13.98 8.77
C GLN A 237 -3.23 14.46 10.05
N ASP A 238 -4.29 15.25 9.94
CA ASP A 238 -5.10 15.66 11.07
C ASP A 238 -5.88 14.45 11.64
N LEU A 239 -5.30 13.84 12.67
CA LEU A 239 -5.87 12.67 13.34
C LEU A 239 -7.22 12.97 13.99
N SER A 240 -7.52 14.24 14.35
CA SER A 240 -8.78 14.61 14.96
C SER A 240 -9.95 14.53 13.99
N GLN A 241 -9.75 15.02 12.75
CA GLN A 241 -10.75 14.91 11.69
C GLN A 241 -11.02 13.46 11.30
N ARG A 242 -9.95 12.66 11.19
CA ARG A 242 -10.07 11.22 10.93
C ARG A 242 -10.91 10.53 12.02
N ASN A 243 -10.56 10.75 13.28
CA ASN A 243 -11.25 10.11 14.40
C ASN A 243 -12.73 10.53 14.44
N ALA A 244 -13.04 11.82 14.23
CA ALA A 244 -14.43 12.30 14.19
C ALA A 244 -15.24 11.60 13.06
N ALA A 245 -14.65 11.40 11.88
CA ALA A 245 -15.31 10.69 10.80
C ALA A 245 -15.55 9.20 11.13
N LEU A 246 -14.56 8.54 11.75
CA LEU A 246 -14.70 7.15 12.20
C LEU A 246 -15.71 7.00 13.34
N GLU A 247 -15.78 7.96 14.25
CA GLU A 247 -16.81 8.01 15.28
C GLU A 247 -18.21 8.16 14.69
N SER A 248 -18.39 9.06 13.71
CA SER A 248 -19.66 9.21 12.99
C SER A 248 -20.05 7.93 12.23
N LEU A 249 -19.09 7.18 11.71
CA LEU A 249 -19.34 5.87 11.13
C LEU A 249 -19.88 4.88 12.15
N LEU A 250 -19.30 4.82 13.36
CA LEU A 250 -19.80 3.96 14.44
C LEU A 250 -21.21 4.35 14.86
N ASP A 251 -21.53 5.66 14.95
CA ASP A 251 -22.88 6.16 15.26
C ASP A 251 -23.88 5.73 14.17
N SER A 252 -23.49 5.83 12.90
CA SER A 252 -24.31 5.40 11.76
C SER A 252 -24.54 3.88 11.78
N CYS A 253 -23.52 3.10 12.11
CA CYS A 253 -23.65 1.65 12.25
C CYS A 253 -24.63 1.29 13.39
N ALA A 254 -24.53 1.95 14.54
CA ALA A 254 -25.42 1.73 15.67
C ALA A 254 -26.87 2.11 15.33
N ALA A 255 -27.10 3.28 14.74
CA ALA A 255 -28.43 3.79 14.38
C ALA A 255 -29.16 2.90 13.35
N THR A 256 -28.43 2.25 12.46
CA THR A 256 -28.98 1.42 11.38
C THR A 256 -28.93 -0.09 11.66
N GLY A 257 -28.32 -0.48 12.78
CA GLY A 257 -28.09 -1.90 13.10
C GLY A 257 -27.14 -2.58 12.11
N THR A 258 -26.18 -1.83 11.55
CA THR A 258 -25.12 -2.37 10.69
C THR A 258 -24.20 -3.28 11.50
N THR A 259 -23.99 -4.50 11.03
CA THR A 259 -23.25 -5.54 11.78
C THR A 259 -21.85 -5.80 11.25
N ALA A 260 -21.50 -5.25 10.07
CA ALA A 260 -20.16 -5.37 9.51
C ALA A 260 -19.77 -4.12 8.73
N VAL A 261 -18.47 -3.83 8.73
CA VAL A 261 -17.90 -2.71 7.97
C VAL A 261 -16.61 -3.15 7.26
N ILE A 262 -16.48 -2.74 6.00
CA ILE A 262 -15.24 -2.84 5.22
C ILE A 262 -14.56 -1.47 5.28
N VAL A 263 -13.29 -1.41 5.68
CA VAL A 263 -12.57 -0.15 5.87
C VAL A 263 -11.26 -0.15 5.08
N HIS A 264 -11.09 0.82 4.21
CA HIS A 264 -9.85 1.13 3.50
C HIS A 264 -9.33 2.50 3.99
N SER A 265 -8.13 2.55 4.58
CA SER A 265 -7.05 1.58 4.61
C SER A 265 -6.98 0.79 5.94
N ASP A 266 -5.95 -0.06 6.08
CA ASP A 266 -5.65 -0.75 7.34
C ASP A 266 -5.42 0.21 8.51
N ASP A 267 -4.75 1.35 8.28
CA ASP A 267 -4.52 2.38 9.30
C ASP A 267 -5.85 2.88 9.89
N ASP A 268 -6.83 3.09 9.02
CA ASP A 268 -8.16 3.55 9.40
C ASP A 268 -8.98 2.44 10.06
N ALA A 269 -8.81 1.20 9.60
CA ALA A 269 -9.44 0.03 10.20
C ALA A 269 -8.93 -0.22 11.63
N VAL A 270 -7.63 -0.06 11.86
CA VAL A 270 -7.02 -0.18 13.20
C VAL A 270 -7.47 0.98 14.11
N ALA A 271 -7.57 2.19 13.55
CA ALA A 271 -8.10 3.33 14.30
C ALA A 271 -9.58 3.12 14.69
N LEU A 272 -10.42 2.66 13.74
CA LEU A 272 -11.82 2.32 14.01
C LEU A 272 -11.96 1.24 15.08
N LEU A 273 -11.10 0.20 15.04
CA LEU A 273 -11.05 -0.82 16.08
C LEU A 273 -10.79 -0.21 17.46
N GLY A 274 -9.80 0.70 17.56
CA GLY A 274 -9.49 1.40 18.81
C GLY A 274 -10.69 2.17 19.36
N LEU A 275 -11.32 3.01 18.51
CA LEU A 275 -12.51 3.80 18.89
C LEU A 275 -13.71 2.92 19.25
N ALA A 276 -13.92 1.81 18.55
CA ALA A 276 -14.98 0.87 18.86
C ALA A 276 -14.78 0.23 20.26
N LEU A 277 -13.56 -0.18 20.58
CA LEU A 277 -13.22 -0.76 21.88
C LEU A 277 -13.33 0.29 23.02
N GLU A 278 -12.92 1.54 22.78
CA GLU A 278 -13.09 2.65 23.73
C GLU A 278 -14.57 2.94 24.04
N ARG A 279 -15.47 2.74 23.07
CA ARG A 279 -16.93 2.82 23.25
C ARG A 279 -17.53 1.56 23.89
N GLY A 280 -16.73 0.57 24.24
CA GLY A 280 -17.15 -0.68 24.86
C GLY A 280 -17.76 -1.69 23.88
N LEU A 281 -17.65 -1.47 22.56
CA LEU A 281 -18.08 -2.44 21.56
C LEU A 281 -17.14 -3.66 21.55
N ARG A 282 -17.72 -4.83 21.43
CA ARG A 282 -16.97 -6.08 21.31
C ARG A 282 -16.79 -6.42 19.83
N ILE A 283 -15.55 -6.53 19.41
CA ILE A 283 -15.20 -6.95 18.05
C ILE A 283 -14.75 -8.40 18.11
N PRO A 284 -15.38 -9.30 17.36
CA PRO A 284 -16.39 -9.11 16.29
C PRO A 284 -17.86 -9.18 16.71
N GLN A 285 -18.19 -9.38 18.01
CA GLN A 285 -19.53 -9.75 18.45
C GLN A 285 -20.60 -8.68 18.19
N ASP A 286 -20.26 -7.41 18.37
CA ASP A 286 -21.17 -6.28 18.18
C ASP A 286 -20.98 -5.65 16.78
N LEU A 287 -19.75 -5.70 16.24
CA LEU A 287 -19.43 -5.22 14.90
C LEU A 287 -18.27 -6.03 14.31
N SER A 288 -18.44 -6.61 13.14
CA SER A 288 -17.38 -7.22 12.35
C SER A 288 -16.64 -6.16 11.53
N ILE A 289 -15.30 -6.21 11.53
CA ILE A 289 -14.45 -5.28 10.78
C ILE A 289 -13.59 -6.05 9.79
N VAL A 290 -13.68 -5.68 8.51
CA VAL A 290 -12.77 -6.16 7.44
C VAL A 290 -11.90 -4.99 7.02
N ALA A 291 -10.59 -5.13 7.20
CA ALA A 291 -9.61 -4.16 6.73
C ALA A 291 -9.29 -4.37 5.24
N TYR A 292 -8.72 -3.36 4.61
CA TYR A 292 -8.26 -3.44 3.23
C TYR A 292 -6.81 -2.98 3.14
N ASP A 293 -5.98 -3.77 2.46
CA ASP A 293 -4.55 -3.70 2.13
C ASP A 293 -3.70 -4.78 2.78
N ASP A 294 -4.03 -5.26 3.97
CA ASP A 294 -3.28 -6.28 4.74
C ASP A 294 -1.79 -5.91 4.96
N VAL A 295 -1.56 -4.67 5.38
CA VAL A 295 -0.23 -4.16 5.77
C VAL A 295 -0.09 -4.17 7.29
N LEU A 296 -1.09 -3.61 7.99
CA LEU A 296 -1.11 -3.47 9.46
C LEU A 296 -2.22 -4.28 10.13
N ALA A 297 -3.13 -4.87 9.37
CA ALA A 297 -4.33 -5.55 9.86
C ALA A 297 -4.05 -6.61 10.94
N ALA A 298 -2.90 -7.27 10.89
CA ALA A 298 -2.48 -8.29 11.87
C ALA A 298 -2.04 -7.69 13.22
N LEU A 299 -1.75 -6.38 13.29
CA LEU A 299 -1.12 -5.73 14.44
C LEU A 299 -2.12 -5.12 15.43
N GLY A 300 -3.42 -5.07 15.08
CA GLY A 300 -4.47 -4.60 15.99
C GLY A 300 -4.60 -5.46 17.25
N SER A 301 -5.15 -4.90 18.33
CA SER A 301 -5.46 -5.63 19.58
C SER A 301 -6.39 -6.83 19.31
N VAL A 302 -7.28 -6.71 18.34
CA VAL A 302 -7.94 -7.81 17.66
C VAL A 302 -7.38 -7.87 16.25
N PRO A 303 -6.67 -8.94 15.84
CA PRO A 303 -6.15 -9.07 14.48
C PRO A 303 -7.29 -9.03 13.46
N LEU A 304 -7.23 -8.08 12.51
CA LEU A 304 -8.29 -7.82 11.57
C LEU A 304 -8.25 -8.80 10.38
N THR A 305 -9.41 -9.37 10.05
CA THR A 305 -9.65 -9.99 8.74
C THR A 305 -9.44 -8.93 7.67
N ALA A 306 -8.69 -9.24 6.62
CA ALA A 306 -8.30 -8.23 5.63
C ALA A 306 -8.35 -8.75 4.20
N VAL A 307 -8.73 -7.88 3.28
CA VAL A 307 -8.46 -8.07 1.86
C VAL A 307 -7.00 -7.75 1.59
N ALA A 308 -6.29 -8.70 1.01
CA ALA A 308 -4.86 -8.63 0.71
C ALA A 308 -4.62 -8.53 -0.80
N PRO A 309 -4.43 -7.33 -1.36
CA PRO A 309 -3.97 -7.17 -2.74
C PRO A 309 -2.62 -7.85 -2.96
N PRO A 310 -2.37 -8.47 -4.11
CA PRO A 310 -1.13 -9.19 -4.39
C PRO A 310 0.02 -8.26 -4.74
N LYS A 311 0.35 -7.34 -3.85
CA LYS A 311 1.30 -6.24 -4.00
C LYS A 311 2.68 -6.68 -4.52
N TYR A 312 3.20 -7.77 -3.95
CA TYR A 312 4.48 -8.34 -4.38
C TYR A 312 4.45 -8.76 -5.85
N ASP A 313 3.38 -9.47 -6.27
CA ASP A 313 3.25 -9.93 -7.65
C ASP A 313 3.00 -8.78 -8.62
N VAL A 314 2.27 -7.74 -8.21
CA VAL A 314 2.12 -6.50 -8.98
C VAL A 314 3.50 -5.92 -9.31
N GLY A 315 4.36 -5.75 -8.32
CA GLY A 315 5.70 -5.20 -8.51
C GLY A 315 6.57 -6.08 -9.41
N ARG A 316 6.59 -7.38 -9.15
CA ARG A 316 7.39 -8.36 -9.92
C ARG A 316 6.97 -8.42 -11.38
N LEU A 317 5.67 -8.50 -11.66
CA LEU A 317 5.13 -8.55 -13.02
C LEU A 317 5.29 -7.22 -13.75
N ALA A 318 5.16 -6.07 -13.09
CA ALA A 318 5.36 -4.77 -13.71
C ALA A 318 6.76 -4.64 -14.29
N VAL A 319 7.79 -5.08 -13.57
CA VAL A 319 9.17 -5.11 -14.08
C VAL A 319 9.30 -6.08 -15.26
N SER A 320 8.70 -7.25 -15.19
CA SER A 320 8.72 -8.23 -16.30
C SER A 320 8.11 -7.64 -17.59
N VAL A 321 6.97 -6.94 -17.45
CA VAL A 321 6.31 -6.24 -18.58
C VAL A 321 7.22 -5.17 -19.16
N ALA A 322 7.84 -4.33 -18.31
CA ALA A 322 8.73 -3.26 -18.74
C ALA A 322 10.00 -3.82 -19.44
N ALA A 323 10.64 -4.83 -18.86
CA ALA A 323 11.82 -5.47 -19.45
C ALA A 323 11.53 -6.06 -20.84
N ARG A 324 10.34 -6.67 -21.00
CA ARG A 324 9.89 -7.16 -22.31
C ARG A 324 9.69 -6.03 -23.32
N ARG A 325 9.17 -4.87 -22.89
CA ARG A 325 9.06 -3.68 -23.75
C ARG A 325 10.42 -3.16 -24.18
N VAL A 326 11.38 -3.15 -23.29
CA VAL A 326 12.75 -2.72 -23.60
C VAL A 326 13.39 -3.62 -24.67
N THR A 327 13.19 -4.93 -24.58
CA THR A 327 13.81 -5.89 -25.52
C THR A 327 13.06 -6.03 -26.84
N ALA A 328 11.73 -6.05 -26.82
CA ALA A 328 10.91 -6.32 -28.01
C ALA A 328 10.36 -5.05 -28.69
N GLY A 329 10.44 -3.89 -28.03
CA GLY A 329 9.91 -2.61 -28.52
C GLY A 329 8.44 -2.70 -28.91
N ASP A 330 8.05 -2.08 -30.01
CA ASP A 330 6.68 -2.03 -30.53
C ASP A 330 6.12 -3.38 -30.96
N ARG A 331 6.99 -4.39 -31.12
CA ARG A 331 6.55 -5.77 -31.40
C ARG A 331 5.94 -6.47 -30.20
N ALA A 332 6.18 -5.96 -28.99
CA ALA A 332 5.56 -6.50 -27.78
C ALA A 332 4.06 -6.15 -27.73
N ALA A 333 3.19 -7.15 -27.59
CA ALA A 333 1.78 -6.92 -27.39
C ALA A 333 1.54 -6.14 -26.08
N THR A 334 0.56 -5.21 -26.08
CA THR A 334 0.15 -4.49 -24.88
C THR A 334 -0.38 -5.46 -23.83
N GLN A 335 0.10 -5.34 -22.60
CA GLN A 335 -0.29 -6.17 -21.48
C GLN A 335 -1.11 -5.37 -20.46
N ARG A 336 -2.28 -5.88 -20.13
CA ARG A 336 -3.20 -5.30 -19.13
C ARG A 336 -3.50 -6.36 -18.09
N VAL A 337 -2.64 -6.41 -17.07
CA VAL A 337 -2.68 -7.44 -16.04
C VAL A 337 -3.48 -6.95 -14.84
N ARG A 338 -4.44 -7.77 -14.43
CA ARG A 338 -5.23 -7.56 -13.21
C ARG A 338 -5.05 -8.78 -12.31
N LEU A 339 -4.73 -8.56 -11.07
CA LEU A 339 -4.47 -9.60 -10.09
C LEU A 339 -5.54 -9.56 -9.00
N VAL A 340 -6.20 -10.67 -8.79
CA VAL A 340 -7.31 -10.78 -7.82
C VAL A 340 -6.75 -10.77 -6.40
N PRO A 341 -7.23 -9.89 -5.50
CA PRO A 341 -6.92 -9.94 -4.09
C PRO A 341 -7.45 -11.21 -3.41
N ARG A 342 -6.81 -11.62 -2.33
CA ARG A 342 -7.31 -12.70 -1.47
C ARG A 342 -7.81 -12.16 -0.15
N LEU A 343 -8.67 -12.91 0.54
CA LEU A 343 -9.05 -12.63 1.92
C LEU A 343 -8.12 -13.38 2.88
N VAL A 344 -7.62 -12.66 3.87
CA VAL A 344 -6.87 -13.22 5.01
C VAL A 344 -7.80 -13.17 6.22
N ARG A 345 -8.42 -14.30 6.56
CA ARG A 345 -9.32 -14.41 7.70
C ARG A 345 -8.54 -14.33 9.00
N ARG A 346 -9.01 -13.51 9.95
CA ARG A 346 -8.49 -13.37 11.30
C ARG A 346 -9.65 -13.34 12.32
N ARG A 347 -9.52 -12.53 13.37
CA ARG A 347 -10.40 -12.60 14.55
C ARG A 347 -11.45 -11.51 14.59
N SER A 348 -11.50 -10.59 13.64
CA SER A 348 -12.38 -9.43 13.65
C SER A 348 -13.72 -9.62 12.92
N THR A 349 -14.01 -10.85 12.48
CA THR A 349 -15.29 -11.19 11.83
C THR A 349 -15.86 -12.46 12.44
N ALA A 350 -17.19 -12.48 12.69
CA ALA A 350 -17.96 -13.63 13.16
C ALA A 350 -19.45 -13.42 12.82
N PRO A 351 -20.28 -14.45 12.85
CA PRO A 351 -21.72 -14.30 12.66
C PRO A 351 -22.32 -13.23 13.59
N PRO A 352 -23.26 -12.40 13.10
CA PRO A 352 -23.87 -11.35 13.90
C PRO A 352 -24.54 -11.92 15.14
N GLY A 353 -24.34 -11.24 16.29
CA GLY A 353 -24.91 -11.67 17.57
C GLY A 353 -24.23 -12.89 18.22
N THR A 354 -23.04 -13.28 17.77
CA THR A 354 -22.27 -14.36 18.39
C THR A 354 -21.87 -14.02 19.83
N PRO A 355 -22.21 -14.88 20.83
CA PRO A 355 -21.77 -14.64 22.20
C PRO A 355 -20.25 -14.73 22.33
N PRO A 356 -19.62 -14.02 23.28
CA PRO A 356 -18.18 -14.09 23.49
C PRO A 356 -17.75 -15.54 23.82
N PRO A 357 -16.52 -15.94 23.41
CA PRO A 357 -16.02 -17.27 23.74
C PRO A 357 -15.95 -17.46 25.26
N GLY A 358 -16.64 -18.48 25.77
CA GLY A 358 -16.69 -18.83 27.19
C GLY A 358 -18.06 -18.61 27.89
N THR A 359 -19.05 -18.00 27.24
CA THR A 359 -20.43 -17.98 27.73
C THR A 359 -21.20 -19.18 27.19
N THR A 360 -21.12 -20.32 27.84
CA THR A 360 -22.11 -21.40 27.68
C THR A 360 -23.47 -20.84 28.10
N ARG A 361 -24.43 -20.78 27.16
CA ARG A 361 -25.85 -20.59 27.49
C ARG A 361 -26.23 -21.71 28.45
N THR A 362 -26.33 -21.41 29.74
CA THR A 362 -27.07 -22.27 30.66
C THR A 362 -28.51 -22.32 30.14
N ALA A 363 -28.92 -23.48 29.65
CA ALA A 363 -30.32 -23.72 29.34
C ALA A 363 -31.17 -23.39 30.60
N PRO A 364 -32.34 -22.77 30.45
CA PRO A 364 -33.24 -22.58 31.59
C PRO A 364 -33.54 -23.92 32.19
N HIS A 365 -33.25 -24.06 33.49
CA HIS A 365 -33.60 -25.22 34.29
C HIS A 365 -35.14 -25.27 34.30
N ASP A 366 -35.68 -26.26 33.59
CA ASP A 366 -37.11 -26.55 33.66
C ASP A 366 -37.42 -26.99 35.08
N ALA A 367 -38.01 -26.05 35.85
CA ALA A 367 -38.50 -26.35 37.17
C ALA A 367 -39.78 -27.19 36.99
N GLY A 368 -39.54 -28.49 36.89
CA GLY A 368 -40.62 -29.46 36.88
C GLY A 368 -41.49 -29.33 38.10
N ASP A 369 -42.71 -29.00 37.85
CA ASP A 369 -43.86 -29.09 38.67
C ASP A 369 -43.92 -30.44 39.41
N ARG A 370 -43.94 -30.40 40.73
CA ARG A 370 -44.34 -31.51 41.58
C ARG A 370 -45.44 -31.01 42.49
N SER A 371 -46.64 -31.29 42.14
CA SER A 371 -47.77 -31.49 43.06
C SER A 371 -47.94 -32.95 43.39
#